data_7d212b2883cc45173db0b9a9d775a7c4
#
_entry.id   7d212b2883cc45173db0b9a9d775a7c4
#
_cell.length_a   1.000
_cell.length_b   1.000
_cell.length_c   1.000
_cell.angle_alpha   90.00
_cell.angle_beta   90.00
_cell.angle_gamma   90.00
#
_symmetry.space_group_name_H-M   'P 1'
#
loop_
_entity.id
_entity.type
_entity.pdbx_description
1 polymer ?
#
loop_
_entity_poly.entity_id
_entity_poly.type
_entity_poly.pdbx_seq_one_letter_code
_entity_poly.pdbx_strand_id
1 'polypeptide(L)'
;LALTNGLQKGVMSSFGNFAANSSFIYVRGTTIPYKGLPKRRRFDLDLNDVEAIKEQIPEIKYISPQNRLGGYMGANNVTRGSQTGAFQVEAHVPDYIIQNPMNILQGRFISQSDLNEKRKVCVIGTGVVKTLYDKNEEVIGSYIKINSVNFMVIGTFKYSRSRGDVQEEVNTIIAPFTTFGQVFNFGDKVGWMSITA
;
A
#
# COMPACT_ATOMS: atom_id res chain seq x y z
N LEU A 1 -12.77 -29.36 -20.12
CA LEU A 1 -11.42 -28.75 -20.06
C LEU A 1 -11.43 -27.25 -20.38
N ALA A 2 -12.23 -26.74 -21.33
CA ALA A 2 -12.30 -25.30 -21.67
C ALA A 2 -12.99 -24.44 -20.58
N LEU A 3 -14.01 -24.97 -19.92
CA LEU A 3 -14.75 -24.30 -18.85
C LEU A 3 -13.90 -24.11 -17.58
N THR A 4 -13.07 -25.10 -17.24
CA THR A 4 -12.18 -25.02 -16.06
C THR A 4 -11.10 -23.96 -16.23
N ASN A 5 -10.52 -23.83 -17.43
CA ASN A 5 -9.52 -22.80 -17.75
C ASN A 5 -10.12 -21.39 -17.78
N GLY A 6 -11.39 -21.24 -18.22
CA GLY A 6 -12.10 -19.97 -18.21
C GLY A 6 -12.42 -19.48 -16.79
N LEU A 7 -12.88 -20.39 -15.92
CA LEU A 7 -13.19 -20.10 -14.52
C LEU A 7 -11.92 -19.76 -13.73
N GLN A 8 -10.84 -20.51 -13.94
CA GLN A 8 -9.55 -20.27 -13.30
C GLN A 8 -8.93 -18.92 -13.73
N LYS A 9 -9.01 -18.58 -15.02
CA LYS A 9 -8.58 -17.25 -15.51
C LYS A 9 -9.46 -16.13 -14.98
N GLY A 10 -10.78 -16.34 -14.89
CA GLY A 10 -11.72 -15.35 -14.33
C GLY A 10 -11.49 -15.09 -12.85
N VAL A 11 -11.26 -16.14 -12.06
CA VAL A 11 -10.94 -16.02 -10.62
C VAL A 11 -9.57 -15.36 -10.43
N MET A 12 -8.55 -15.78 -11.17
CA MET A 12 -7.22 -15.15 -11.07
C MET A 12 -7.22 -13.68 -11.53
N SER A 13 -8.03 -13.31 -12.51
CA SER A 13 -8.17 -11.90 -12.91
C SER A 13 -8.86 -11.03 -11.86
N SER A 14 -9.64 -11.65 -10.95
CA SER A 14 -10.33 -10.94 -9.85
C SER A 14 -9.39 -10.59 -8.68
N PHE A 15 -8.27 -11.28 -8.52
CA PHE A 15 -7.26 -11.00 -7.48
C PHE A 15 -6.27 -9.88 -7.84
N GLY A 16 -6.44 -9.21 -8.99
CA GLY A 16 -5.64 -8.06 -9.37
C GLY A 16 -4.19 -8.40 -9.70
N ASN A 17 -3.28 -7.50 -9.32
CA ASN A 17 -1.85 -7.57 -9.63
C ASN A 17 -1.04 -8.46 -8.67
N PHE A 18 -1.68 -9.05 -7.64
CA PHE A 18 -0.97 -9.83 -6.63
C PHE A 18 -0.34 -11.11 -7.19
N ALA A 19 0.84 -11.42 -6.68
CA ALA A 19 1.54 -12.65 -7.01
C ALA A 19 0.65 -13.88 -6.70
N ALA A 20 0.77 -14.93 -7.52
CA ALA A 20 0.16 -16.22 -7.20
C ALA A 20 0.66 -16.69 -5.82
N ASN A 21 -0.18 -17.34 -5.05
CA ASN A 21 0.08 -17.76 -3.65
C ASN A 21 0.12 -16.62 -2.62
N SER A 22 -0.49 -15.47 -2.91
CA SER A 22 -0.64 -14.39 -1.94
C SER A 22 -1.99 -14.45 -1.24
N SER A 23 -1.99 -14.16 0.06
CA SER A 23 -3.18 -14.08 0.91
C SER A 23 -3.18 -12.78 1.71
N PHE A 24 -4.37 -12.32 2.10
CA PHE A 24 -4.52 -11.13 2.93
C PHE A 24 -5.02 -11.51 4.31
N ILE A 25 -4.42 -10.91 5.32
CA ILE A 25 -4.81 -11.04 6.73
C ILE A 25 -5.41 -9.71 7.18
N TYR A 26 -6.68 -9.78 7.58
CA TYR A 26 -7.42 -8.65 8.14
C TYR A 26 -7.89 -8.98 9.55
N VAL A 27 -7.78 -8.01 10.44
CA VAL A 27 -8.35 -8.14 11.78
C VAL A 27 -9.85 -7.88 11.71
N ARG A 28 -10.61 -8.79 12.31
CA ARG A 28 -12.04 -8.63 12.56
C ARG A 28 -12.31 -8.72 14.06
N GLY A 29 -13.47 -8.23 14.50
CA GLY A 29 -13.87 -8.38 15.89
C GLY A 29 -13.96 -9.85 16.32
N THR A 30 -13.60 -10.14 17.58
CA THR A 30 -13.64 -11.49 18.14
C THR A 30 -15.05 -12.07 18.08
N THR A 31 -15.17 -13.36 17.71
CA THR A 31 -16.46 -14.06 17.61
C THR A 31 -16.76 -14.89 18.85
N ILE A 32 -15.75 -15.22 19.65
CA ILE A 32 -15.85 -16.07 20.84
C ILE A 32 -15.55 -15.25 22.11
N PRO A 33 -16.36 -15.37 23.16
CA PRO A 33 -16.02 -14.80 24.46
C PRO A 33 -14.81 -15.53 25.05
N TYR A 34 -13.93 -14.81 25.71
CA TYR A 34 -12.76 -15.41 26.35
C TYR A 34 -12.47 -14.75 27.70
N LYS A 35 -12.36 -15.54 28.78
CA LYS A 35 -12.03 -15.10 30.14
C LYS A 35 -12.82 -13.87 30.60
N GLY A 36 -14.17 -13.91 30.46
CA GLY A 36 -15.05 -12.81 30.85
C GLY A 36 -15.12 -11.63 29.89
N LEU A 37 -14.35 -11.65 28.83
CA LEU A 37 -14.34 -10.60 27.83
C LEU A 37 -15.42 -10.85 26.75
N PRO A 38 -16.20 -9.83 26.36
CA PRO A 38 -17.33 -10.00 25.44
C PRO A 38 -16.89 -10.30 24.01
N LYS A 39 -17.81 -10.80 23.18
CA LYS A 39 -17.66 -10.88 21.71
C LYS A 39 -17.50 -9.49 21.09
N ARG A 40 -17.04 -9.45 19.84
CA ARG A 40 -16.89 -8.24 19.00
C ARG A 40 -15.90 -7.21 19.55
N ARG A 41 -14.95 -7.63 20.36
CA ARG A 41 -13.82 -6.76 20.70
C ARG A 41 -12.96 -6.54 19.45
N ARG A 42 -12.59 -5.30 19.22
CA ARG A 42 -11.57 -4.96 18.24
C ARG A 42 -10.20 -5.11 18.90
N PHE A 43 -9.28 -5.66 18.18
CA PHE A 43 -7.85 -5.62 18.48
C PHE A 43 -7.14 -5.15 17.22
N ASP A 44 -6.04 -4.49 17.39
CA ASP A 44 -5.21 -4.06 16.27
C ASP A 44 -4.04 -5.03 16.16
N LEU A 45 -3.61 -5.35 14.95
CA LEU A 45 -2.31 -5.96 14.73
C LEU A 45 -1.23 -4.89 14.84
N ASP A 46 -0.03 -5.30 15.24
CA ASP A 46 1.14 -4.45 15.26
C ASP A 46 2.36 -5.11 14.57
N LEU A 47 3.49 -4.43 14.56
CA LEU A 47 4.71 -4.96 13.94
C LEU A 47 5.27 -6.17 14.69
N ASN A 48 5.00 -6.34 15.99
CA ASN A 48 5.41 -7.53 16.74
C ASN A 48 4.63 -8.77 16.26
N ASP A 49 3.35 -8.60 15.91
CA ASP A 49 2.55 -9.68 15.31
C ASP A 49 3.12 -10.09 13.94
N VAL A 50 3.61 -9.12 13.15
CA VAL A 50 4.25 -9.40 11.84
C VAL A 50 5.51 -10.24 12.03
N GLU A 51 6.37 -9.86 12.97
CA GLU A 51 7.60 -10.62 13.28
C GLU A 51 7.28 -12.01 13.84
N ALA A 52 6.30 -12.12 14.76
CA ALA A 52 5.87 -13.40 15.31
C ALA A 52 5.34 -14.36 14.23
N ILE A 53 4.57 -13.86 13.26
CA ILE A 53 4.09 -14.65 12.13
C ILE A 53 5.26 -15.13 11.27
N LYS A 54 6.22 -14.26 10.98
CA LYS A 54 7.40 -14.58 10.19
C LYS A 54 8.28 -15.65 10.84
N GLU A 55 8.42 -15.58 12.16
CA GLU A 55 9.19 -16.57 12.93
C GLU A 55 8.50 -17.93 13.04
N GLN A 56 7.17 -17.93 13.19
CA GLN A 56 6.38 -19.15 13.41
C GLN A 56 6.03 -19.90 12.13
N ILE A 57 6.04 -19.22 10.97
CA ILE A 57 5.63 -19.80 9.68
C ILE A 57 6.74 -19.59 8.66
N PRO A 58 7.78 -20.45 8.65
CA PRO A 58 8.95 -20.30 7.77
C PRO A 58 8.62 -20.46 6.27
N GLU A 59 7.46 -20.97 5.91
CA GLU A 59 6.99 -21.08 4.54
C GLU A 59 6.64 -19.71 3.94
N ILE A 60 6.43 -18.68 4.76
CA ILE A 60 6.16 -17.32 4.29
C ILE A 60 7.47 -16.71 3.79
N LYS A 61 7.52 -16.41 2.49
CA LYS A 61 8.67 -15.71 1.86
C LYS A 61 8.61 -14.20 2.03
N TYR A 62 7.41 -13.65 1.85
CA TYR A 62 7.19 -12.22 1.96
C TYR A 62 5.97 -11.91 2.82
N ILE A 63 6.12 -10.96 3.72
CA ILE A 63 5.05 -10.41 4.53
C ILE A 63 5.13 -8.88 4.48
N SER A 64 4.04 -8.24 4.08
CA SER A 64 3.97 -6.80 3.93
C SER A 64 2.84 -6.23 4.78
N PRO A 65 3.17 -5.59 5.92
CA PRO A 65 2.21 -4.81 6.67
C PRO A 65 1.78 -3.58 5.87
N GLN A 66 0.52 -3.22 6.00
CA GLN A 66 -0.09 -2.16 5.23
C GLN A 66 -1.01 -1.30 6.09
N ASN A 67 -1.04 -0.01 5.80
CA ASN A 67 -1.99 0.95 6.34
C ASN A 67 -2.53 1.84 5.22
N ARG A 68 -3.67 2.44 5.47
CA ARG A 68 -4.27 3.44 4.56
C ARG A 68 -4.80 4.61 5.37
N LEU A 69 -4.50 5.80 4.93
CA LEU A 69 -4.98 7.03 5.55
C LEU A 69 -6.47 7.25 5.18
N GLY A 70 -7.30 7.55 6.18
CA GLY A 70 -8.74 7.77 5.95
C GLY A 70 -9.58 6.51 5.77
N GLY A 71 -9.01 5.30 6.01
CA GLY A 71 -9.71 4.03 5.89
C GLY A 71 -9.91 3.58 4.44
N TYR A 72 -10.73 2.53 4.24
CA TYR A 72 -10.88 1.85 2.95
C TYR A 72 -11.43 2.74 1.82
N MET A 73 -12.33 3.67 2.14
CA MET A 73 -12.97 4.59 1.17
C MET A 73 -12.42 6.01 1.25
N GLY A 74 -11.40 6.26 2.11
CA GLY A 74 -10.88 7.60 2.33
C GLY A 74 -9.97 8.07 1.21
N ALA A 75 -10.30 9.22 0.64
CA ALA A 75 -9.38 10.01 -0.17
C ALA A 75 -8.85 11.16 0.68
N ASN A 76 -7.56 11.45 0.55
CA ASN A 76 -6.90 12.47 1.35
C ASN A 76 -6.56 13.66 0.49
N ASN A 77 -6.70 14.86 1.05
CA ASN A 77 -6.33 16.08 0.35
C ASN A 77 -4.82 16.19 0.22
N VAL A 78 -4.37 16.26 -1.02
CA VAL A 78 -2.96 16.41 -1.37
C VAL A 78 -2.80 17.65 -2.23
N THR A 79 -1.83 18.48 -1.88
CA THR A 79 -1.59 19.75 -2.55
C THR A 79 -0.15 19.87 -3.02
N ARG A 80 0.05 20.59 -4.13
CA ARG A 80 1.33 21.01 -4.65
C ARG A 80 1.17 22.40 -5.30
N GLY A 81 1.79 23.40 -4.68
CA GLY A 81 1.53 24.79 -5.10
C GLY A 81 0.04 25.12 -5.06
N SER A 82 -0.52 25.54 -6.19
CA SER A 82 -1.96 25.79 -6.37
C SER A 82 -2.78 24.56 -6.77
N GLN A 83 -2.12 23.46 -7.15
CA GLN A 83 -2.80 22.22 -7.56
C GLN A 83 -3.25 21.43 -6.33
N THR A 84 -4.42 20.83 -6.41
CA THR A 84 -4.99 20.00 -5.33
C THR A 84 -5.73 18.81 -5.91
N GLY A 85 -5.73 17.71 -5.18
CA GLY A 85 -6.45 16.50 -5.54
C GLY A 85 -6.74 15.62 -4.33
N ALA A 86 -7.67 14.70 -4.49
CA ALA A 86 -8.04 13.74 -3.45
C ALA A 86 -7.53 12.34 -3.87
N PHE A 87 -6.58 11.79 -3.10
CA PHE A 87 -5.90 10.54 -3.45
C PHE A 87 -5.90 9.55 -2.30
N GLN A 88 -5.75 8.28 -2.63
CA GLN A 88 -5.46 7.23 -1.65
C GLN A 88 -4.00 7.36 -1.20
N VAL A 89 -3.77 7.33 0.11
CA VAL A 89 -2.43 7.35 0.69
C VAL A 89 -2.23 6.06 1.47
N GLU A 90 -1.27 5.27 1.05
CA GLU A 90 -0.99 3.94 1.58
C GLU A 90 0.43 3.85 2.14
N ALA A 91 0.58 3.03 3.16
CA ALA A 91 1.85 2.71 3.77
C ALA A 91 2.27 1.30 3.40
N HIS A 92 3.49 1.16 2.89
CA HIS A 92 4.05 -0.13 2.49
C HIS A 92 5.51 -0.30 2.91
N VAL A 93 5.98 -1.54 2.82
CA VAL A 93 7.38 -1.93 2.95
C VAL A 93 7.98 -2.22 1.58
N PRO A 94 9.33 -2.30 1.43
CA PRO A 94 9.96 -2.54 0.13
C PRO A 94 9.48 -3.82 -0.58
N ASP A 95 9.25 -4.89 0.15
CA ASP A 95 8.83 -6.18 -0.40
C ASP A 95 7.44 -6.16 -1.04
N TYR A 96 6.65 -5.12 -0.77
CA TYR A 96 5.33 -4.98 -1.38
C TYR A 96 5.35 -4.97 -2.91
N ILE A 97 6.40 -4.42 -3.54
CA ILE A 97 6.53 -4.40 -5.00
C ILE A 97 6.68 -5.83 -5.59
N ILE A 98 7.19 -6.78 -4.80
CA ILE A 98 7.31 -8.19 -5.20
C ILE A 98 5.93 -8.85 -5.17
N GLN A 99 5.14 -8.57 -4.13
CA GLN A 99 3.80 -9.12 -3.98
C GLN A 99 2.78 -8.47 -4.92
N ASN A 100 2.91 -7.18 -5.17
CA ASN A 100 2.08 -6.40 -6.10
C ASN A 100 2.94 -5.73 -7.16
N PRO A 101 3.29 -6.44 -8.25
CA PRO A 101 4.18 -5.92 -9.27
C PRO A 101 3.69 -4.61 -9.89
N MET A 102 4.56 -3.62 -9.88
CA MET A 102 4.33 -2.33 -10.48
C MET A 102 5.54 -1.88 -11.30
N ASN A 103 5.29 -1.13 -12.37
CA ASN A 103 6.33 -0.56 -13.20
C ASN A 103 6.69 0.82 -12.65
N ILE A 104 7.92 0.98 -12.20
CA ILE A 104 8.47 2.29 -11.87
C ILE A 104 8.82 2.99 -13.18
N LEU A 105 8.22 4.15 -13.41
CA LEU A 105 8.37 4.92 -14.65
C LEU A 105 9.54 5.89 -14.54
N GLN A 106 9.71 6.50 -13.37
CA GLN A 106 10.81 7.41 -13.06
C GLN A 106 11.24 7.21 -11.60
N GLY A 107 12.51 7.44 -11.31
CA GLY A 107 13.04 7.35 -9.96
C GLY A 107 13.13 5.92 -9.43
N ARG A 108 12.74 5.70 -8.17
CA ARG A 108 12.81 4.40 -7.47
C ARG A 108 11.62 4.15 -6.57
N PHE A 109 11.44 2.89 -6.20
CA PHE A 109 10.51 2.50 -5.11
C PHE A 109 11.13 2.80 -3.73
N ILE A 110 10.31 2.71 -2.68
CA ILE A 110 10.77 2.80 -1.29
C ILE A 110 11.80 1.70 -0.99
N SER A 111 12.78 2.02 -0.16
CA SER A 111 13.87 1.13 0.24
C SER A 111 13.88 0.90 1.75
N GLN A 112 14.65 -0.08 2.21
CA GLN A 112 14.82 -0.33 3.64
C GLN A 112 15.44 0.88 4.38
N SER A 113 16.31 1.65 3.73
CA SER A 113 16.87 2.88 4.31
C SER A 113 15.79 3.93 4.56
N ASP A 114 14.79 4.05 3.66
CA ASP A 114 13.69 4.99 3.85
C ASP A 114 12.82 4.62 5.07
N LEU A 115 12.65 3.31 5.34
CA LEU A 115 11.97 2.84 6.53
C LEU A 115 12.78 3.10 7.81
N ASN A 116 14.07 2.71 7.80
CA ASN A 116 14.95 2.80 8.97
C ASN A 116 15.16 4.25 9.41
N GLU A 117 15.36 5.14 8.45
CA GLU A 117 15.57 6.56 8.69
C GLU A 117 14.27 7.38 8.77
N LYS A 118 13.13 6.70 8.60
CA LYS A 118 11.79 7.32 8.60
C LYS A 118 11.72 8.53 7.67
N ARG A 119 12.29 8.39 6.46
CA ARG A 119 12.36 9.46 5.47
C ARG A 119 10.95 9.85 5.00
N LYS A 120 10.68 11.16 4.95
CA LYS A 120 9.41 11.69 4.39
C LYS A 120 9.48 11.70 2.87
N VAL A 121 9.43 10.51 2.28
CA VAL A 121 9.46 10.28 0.83
C VAL A 121 8.21 9.56 0.39
N CYS A 122 7.85 9.67 -0.89
CA CYS A 122 6.72 8.95 -1.45
C CYS A 122 6.94 8.58 -2.91
N VAL A 123 6.22 7.55 -3.35
CA VAL A 123 6.10 7.14 -4.75
C VAL A 123 4.65 7.40 -5.18
N ILE A 124 4.44 8.04 -6.32
CA ILE A 124 3.13 8.51 -6.75
C ILE A 124 2.69 7.85 -8.06
N GLY A 125 1.41 7.52 -8.12
CA GLY A 125 0.81 6.94 -9.31
C GLY A 125 0.59 7.95 -10.45
N THR A 126 0.39 7.43 -11.66
CA THR A 126 0.22 8.25 -12.89
C THR A 126 -0.92 9.27 -12.81
N GLY A 127 -2.04 8.94 -12.15
CA GLY A 127 -3.15 9.86 -11.96
C GLY A 127 -2.83 11.02 -11.02
N VAL A 128 -1.97 10.77 -10.00
CA VAL A 128 -1.48 11.83 -9.12
C VAL A 128 -0.59 12.80 -9.89
N VAL A 129 0.33 12.27 -10.73
CA VAL A 129 1.17 13.10 -11.61
C VAL A 129 0.32 13.96 -12.52
N LYS A 130 -0.67 13.36 -13.20
CA LYS A 130 -1.55 14.09 -14.14
C LYS A 130 -2.32 15.22 -13.48
N THR A 131 -2.66 15.07 -12.19
CA THR A 131 -3.48 16.06 -11.47
C THR A 131 -2.63 17.18 -10.84
N LEU A 132 -1.41 16.85 -10.34
CA LEU A 132 -0.61 17.78 -9.55
C LEU A 132 0.56 18.42 -10.32
N TYR A 133 0.84 17.98 -11.55
CA TYR A 133 1.97 18.45 -12.33
C TYR A 133 1.56 18.85 -13.74
N ASP A 134 2.19 19.90 -14.25
CA ASP A 134 2.04 20.30 -15.64
C ASP A 134 2.89 19.40 -16.57
N LYS A 135 2.56 19.43 -17.88
CA LYS A 135 3.36 18.71 -18.87
C LYS A 135 4.80 19.21 -18.86
N ASN A 136 5.75 18.28 -18.84
CA ASN A 136 7.20 18.53 -18.83
C ASN A 136 7.76 19.09 -17.51
N GLU A 137 6.98 19.05 -16.42
CA GLU A 137 7.49 19.45 -15.13
C GLU A 137 8.28 18.30 -14.46
N GLU A 138 9.35 18.63 -13.76
CA GLU A 138 10.16 17.63 -13.06
C GLU A 138 9.43 17.15 -11.82
N VAL A 139 9.15 15.84 -11.78
CA VAL A 139 8.38 15.20 -10.70
C VAL A 139 9.29 14.72 -9.58
N ILE A 140 10.42 14.08 -9.93
CA ILE A 140 11.33 13.49 -8.94
C ILE A 140 12.09 14.59 -8.21
N GLY A 141 12.19 14.45 -6.88
CA GLY A 141 12.82 15.45 -6.00
C GLY A 141 11.90 16.61 -5.62
N SER A 142 10.74 16.76 -6.25
CA SER A 142 9.74 17.75 -5.86
C SER A 142 9.00 17.34 -4.59
N TYR A 143 8.24 18.28 -4.00
CA TYR A 143 7.49 18.06 -2.77
C TYR A 143 5.99 18.15 -3.01
N ILE A 144 5.25 17.20 -2.44
CA ILE A 144 3.79 17.25 -2.29
C ILE A 144 3.43 17.34 -0.81
N LYS A 145 2.29 17.92 -0.50
CA LYS A 145 1.81 18.06 0.87
C LYS A 145 0.58 17.15 1.08
N ILE A 146 0.73 16.16 1.97
CA ILE A 146 -0.33 15.21 2.34
C ILE A 146 -0.81 15.60 3.73
N ASN A 147 -2.08 16.01 3.87
CA ASN A 147 -2.64 16.47 5.14
C ASN A 147 -1.68 17.39 5.91
N SER A 148 -1.15 18.41 5.24
CA SER A 148 -0.22 19.41 5.78
C SER A 148 1.23 18.95 6.01
N VAL A 149 1.60 17.72 5.71
CA VAL A 149 2.98 17.21 5.82
C VAL A 149 3.63 17.11 4.45
N ASN A 150 4.82 17.65 4.29
CA ASN A 150 5.59 17.58 3.05
C ASN A 150 6.26 16.22 2.89
N PHE A 151 6.10 15.63 1.70
CA PHE A 151 6.79 14.42 1.26
C PHE A 151 7.54 14.70 -0.04
N MET A 152 8.77 14.25 -0.13
CA MET A 152 9.56 14.34 -1.36
C MET A 152 9.20 13.17 -2.28
N VAL A 153 8.91 13.45 -3.53
CA VAL A 153 8.61 12.44 -4.54
C VAL A 153 9.91 11.80 -5.01
N ILE A 154 10.05 10.49 -4.80
CA ILE A 154 11.24 9.71 -5.18
C ILE A 154 10.99 8.76 -6.35
N GLY A 155 9.74 8.56 -6.75
CA GLY A 155 9.39 7.70 -7.88
C GLY A 155 7.97 7.92 -8.36
N THR A 156 7.74 7.51 -9.61
CA THR A 156 6.41 7.44 -10.21
C THR A 156 6.14 6.02 -10.69
N PHE A 157 4.88 5.58 -10.62
CA PHE A 157 4.56 4.20 -10.97
C PHE A 157 3.21 4.03 -11.66
N LYS A 158 3.07 2.88 -12.32
CA LYS A 158 1.80 2.30 -12.77
C LYS A 158 1.77 0.82 -12.42
N TYR A 159 0.57 0.24 -12.27
CA TYR A 159 0.48 -1.21 -12.08
C TYR A 159 0.87 -1.96 -13.35
N SER A 160 1.52 -3.11 -13.19
CA SER A 160 2.01 -3.92 -14.33
C SER A 160 0.90 -4.57 -15.13
N ARG A 161 -0.27 -4.77 -14.51
CA ARG A 161 -1.46 -5.33 -15.18
C ARG A 161 -2.59 -4.32 -15.10
N SER A 162 -3.06 -3.88 -16.26
CA SER A 162 -4.34 -3.18 -16.38
C SER A 162 -5.46 -4.20 -16.58
N ARG A 163 -6.63 -3.90 -16.05
CA ARG A 163 -7.86 -4.67 -16.32
C ARG A 163 -8.35 -4.26 -17.72
N GLY A 164 -8.00 -5.06 -18.75
CA GLY A 164 -8.31 -4.75 -20.15
C GLY A 164 -7.31 -3.76 -20.78
N ASP A 165 -7.59 -3.33 -22.00
CA ASP A 165 -6.72 -2.43 -22.80
C ASP A 165 -6.71 -0.98 -22.30
N VAL A 166 -7.47 -0.65 -21.27
CA VAL A 166 -7.50 0.69 -20.66
C VAL A 166 -6.45 0.77 -19.57
N GLN A 167 -5.45 1.60 -19.76
CA GLN A 167 -4.51 1.98 -18.71
C GLN A 167 -5.27 2.80 -17.65
N GLU A 168 -5.69 2.15 -16.57
CA GLU A 168 -6.29 2.86 -15.44
C GLU A 168 -5.25 3.80 -14.82
N GLU A 169 -5.63 5.05 -14.65
CA GLU A 169 -4.83 6.04 -13.93
C GLU A 169 -4.72 5.64 -12.46
N VAL A 170 -3.51 5.55 -11.95
CA VAL A 170 -3.27 5.15 -10.56
C VAL A 170 -3.34 6.37 -9.65
N ASN A 171 -4.42 6.48 -8.88
CA ASN A 171 -4.68 7.59 -7.94
C ASN A 171 -4.20 7.26 -6.51
N THR A 172 -3.02 6.65 -6.41
CA THR A 172 -2.45 6.20 -5.13
C THR A 172 -1.07 6.81 -4.90
N ILE A 173 -0.82 7.17 -3.65
CA ILE A 173 0.46 7.63 -3.13
C ILE A 173 0.94 6.59 -2.13
N ILE A 174 2.17 6.12 -2.26
CA ILE A 174 2.80 5.14 -1.38
C ILE A 174 3.88 5.82 -0.56
N ALA A 175 3.81 5.69 0.76
CA ALA A 175 4.82 6.18 1.71
C ALA A 175 5.45 5.00 2.48
N PRO A 176 6.68 5.15 3.03
CA PRO A 176 7.29 4.14 3.88
C PRO A 176 6.43 3.88 5.13
N PHE A 177 6.24 2.63 5.50
CA PHE A 177 5.36 2.21 6.58
C PHE A 177 5.68 2.91 7.92
N THR A 178 6.95 2.96 8.29
CA THR A 178 7.41 3.57 9.53
C THR A 178 7.20 5.09 9.55
N THR A 179 7.46 5.77 8.44
CA THR A 179 7.21 7.21 8.30
C THR A 179 5.72 7.52 8.41
N PHE A 180 4.90 6.73 7.74
CA PHE A 180 3.44 6.86 7.79
C PHE A 180 2.92 6.70 9.22
N GLY A 181 3.37 5.66 9.94
CA GLY A 181 3.01 5.42 11.33
C GLY A 181 3.32 6.62 12.24
N GLN A 182 4.51 7.21 12.08
CA GLN A 182 4.95 8.36 12.84
C GLN A 182 4.17 9.64 12.48
N VAL A 183 4.00 9.92 11.19
CA VAL A 183 3.44 11.19 10.69
C VAL A 183 1.94 11.27 10.91
N PHE A 184 1.22 10.15 10.77
CA PHE A 184 -0.24 10.10 10.83
C PHE A 184 -0.78 9.46 12.12
N ASN A 185 0.07 9.30 13.15
CA ASN A 185 -0.30 8.75 14.47
C ASN A 185 -0.87 7.33 14.44
N PHE A 186 -0.40 6.49 13.53
CA PHE A 186 -0.70 5.06 13.52
C PHE A 186 0.25 4.28 14.43
N GLY A 187 1.44 4.82 14.74
CA GLY A 187 2.47 4.11 15.48
C GLY A 187 2.88 2.83 14.73
N ASP A 188 2.93 1.72 15.46
CA ASP A 188 3.27 0.40 14.94
C ASP A 188 2.05 -0.43 14.52
N LYS A 189 0.84 0.16 14.55
CA LYS A 189 -0.40 -0.52 14.16
C LYS A 189 -0.38 -0.91 12.70
N VAL A 190 -0.89 -2.12 12.44
CA VAL A 190 -1.04 -2.70 11.11
C VAL A 190 -2.52 -2.82 10.78
N GLY A 191 -2.97 -2.16 9.72
CA GLY A 191 -4.37 -2.23 9.26
C GLY A 191 -4.72 -3.58 8.66
N TRP A 192 -3.83 -4.09 7.83
CA TRP A 192 -3.85 -5.45 7.26
C TRP A 192 -2.44 -5.82 6.79
N MET A 193 -2.27 -7.08 6.41
CA MET A 193 -1.02 -7.52 5.80
C MET A 193 -1.28 -8.46 4.62
N SER A 194 -0.37 -8.46 3.67
CA SER A 194 -0.29 -9.48 2.63
C SER A 194 0.86 -10.43 2.92
N ILE A 195 0.62 -11.71 2.66
CA ILE A 195 1.61 -12.77 2.80
C ILE A 195 1.73 -13.52 1.48
N THR A 196 2.94 -13.97 1.17
CA THR A 196 3.23 -14.84 0.01
C THR A 196 4.10 -16.00 0.47
N ALA A 197 3.69 -17.22 0.15
CA ALA A 197 4.42 -18.47 0.43
C ALA A 197 5.25 -18.92 -0.77
#